data_a0a723122546eef8f1f7cc08602efbea
#
_entry.id   a0a723122546eef8f1f7cc08602efbea
#
_cell.length_a   1.000
_cell.length_b   1.000
_cell.length_c   1.000
_cell.angle_alpha   90.00
_cell.angle_beta   90.00
_cell.angle_gamma   90.00
#
_symmetry.space_group_name_H-M   'P 1'
#
loop_
_entity.id
_entity.type
_entity.pdbx_description
1 polymer ?
#
loop_
_entity_poly.entity_id
_entity_poly.type
_entity_poly.pdbx_seq_one_letter_code
_entity_poly.pdbx_strand_id
1 'polypeptide(L)'
;MTYIAHNHLAMRKFFYVGAIGLILFEALNVYFIMPMPGSQRSESIDLAYFLYHSRINFRALFILFMALGLIPNWRTHRWTTIILLGLSGLAYWASNYYMAADHMFYQPKSKAMAPAAENSIGQEKLVLGVVNGTEARAYPIQLIAYHHQVLDTVAGKVLMVTYCSVCRTGRVYEPSVDGKPETFRLVGMDHFNAMFEDSRTGSWWRQATGEAIAGDLKGKSIPEYPSRQMTLGQWLALYPGSRIFQPDTFFVDKYKGLARYDSGLGKSDLTRTDTSSWAEKSWVVGIVQNRKAKAYDWNRLKKERKIQDVVGGVPVLIVMGKDNMSFFAFKLPEDYEGFRMDGDSLRAGTVAWDLKGATPGNAPVLVPINAYQEFWHSWRTFHPGTARYE
;
A
#
# COMPACT_ATOMS: atom_id res chain seq x y z
N MET A 1 -51.32 -34.47 16.11
CA MET A 1 -51.15 -33.09 15.60
C MET A 1 -49.99 -32.31 16.26
N THR A 2 -49.71 -32.49 17.53
CA THR A 2 -48.64 -31.77 18.26
C THR A 2 -47.23 -32.04 17.74
N TYR A 3 -46.88 -33.25 17.30
CA TYR A 3 -45.56 -33.62 16.81
C TYR A 3 -45.18 -32.94 15.47
N ILE A 4 -46.13 -32.81 14.55
CA ILE A 4 -45.95 -32.14 13.24
C ILE A 4 -45.79 -30.62 13.43
N ALA A 5 -46.54 -30.01 14.35
CA ALA A 5 -46.44 -28.59 14.66
C ALA A 5 -45.07 -28.24 15.29
N HIS A 6 -44.51 -29.10 16.12
CA HIS A 6 -43.20 -28.92 16.75
C HIS A 6 -42.08 -28.98 15.71
N ASN A 7 -42.13 -29.91 14.76
CA ASN A 7 -41.16 -29.99 13.66
C ASN A 7 -41.21 -28.76 12.73
N HIS A 8 -42.37 -28.24 12.42
CA HIS A 8 -42.52 -27.03 11.61
C HIS A 8 -41.92 -25.79 12.30
N LEU A 9 -42.04 -25.66 13.62
CA LEU A 9 -41.45 -24.57 14.39
C LEU A 9 -39.92 -24.66 14.42
N ALA A 10 -39.38 -25.86 14.61
CA ALA A 10 -37.95 -26.11 14.56
C ALA A 10 -37.35 -25.80 13.18
N MET A 11 -38.01 -26.27 12.10
CA MET A 11 -37.56 -26.02 10.73
C MET A 11 -37.54 -24.52 10.35
N ARG A 12 -38.52 -23.73 10.85
CA ARG A 12 -38.54 -22.28 10.64
C ARG A 12 -37.33 -21.57 11.26
N LYS A 13 -36.85 -22.04 12.43
CA LYS A 13 -35.66 -21.48 13.07
C LYS A 13 -34.42 -21.59 12.17
N PHE A 14 -34.26 -22.67 11.41
CA PHE A 14 -33.18 -22.83 10.47
C PHE A 14 -33.13 -21.70 9.42
N PHE A 15 -34.31 -21.28 8.90
CA PHE A 15 -34.36 -20.16 7.95
C PHE A 15 -33.80 -18.88 8.55
N TYR A 16 -34.16 -18.51 9.77
CA TYR A 16 -33.68 -17.33 10.45
C TYR A 16 -32.19 -17.43 10.77
N VAL A 17 -31.74 -18.58 11.28
CA VAL A 17 -30.30 -18.81 11.56
C VAL A 17 -29.48 -18.70 10.28
N GLY A 18 -29.98 -19.30 9.19
CA GLY A 18 -29.29 -19.21 7.88
C GLY A 18 -29.22 -17.78 7.35
N ALA A 19 -30.35 -17.05 7.33
CA ALA A 19 -30.38 -15.68 6.78
C ALA A 19 -29.60 -14.69 7.64
N ILE A 20 -29.80 -14.69 8.95
CA ILE A 20 -29.05 -13.81 9.86
C ILE A 20 -27.56 -14.19 9.87
N GLY A 21 -27.27 -15.49 9.91
CA GLY A 21 -25.91 -16.01 9.86
C GLY A 21 -25.17 -15.59 8.59
N LEU A 22 -25.82 -15.67 7.42
CA LEU A 22 -25.22 -15.22 6.16
C LEU A 22 -24.95 -13.72 6.15
N ILE A 23 -25.92 -12.90 6.59
CA ILE A 23 -25.74 -11.44 6.66
C ILE A 23 -24.59 -11.07 7.59
N LEU A 24 -24.53 -11.64 8.79
CA LEU A 24 -23.45 -11.39 9.74
C LEU A 24 -22.11 -11.88 9.22
N PHE A 25 -22.08 -13.04 8.59
CA PHE A 25 -20.86 -13.59 8.01
C PHE A 25 -20.31 -12.68 6.90
N GLU A 26 -21.16 -12.22 5.96
CA GLU A 26 -20.71 -11.31 4.90
C GLU A 26 -20.21 -9.97 5.47
N ALA A 27 -20.87 -9.45 6.49
CA ALA A 27 -20.41 -8.24 7.18
C ALA A 27 -19.04 -8.44 7.85
N LEU A 28 -18.84 -9.55 8.57
CA LEU A 28 -17.57 -9.87 9.23
C LEU A 28 -16.44 -10.13 8.24
N ASN A 29 -16.74 -10.80 7.11
CA ASN A 29 -15.75 -11.08 6.07
C ASN A 29 -15.16 -9.79 5.47
N VAL A 30 -15.95 -8.72 5.37
CA VAL A 30 -15.50 -7.40 4.91
C VAL A 30 -14.92 -6.57 6.04
N TYR A 31 -15.48 -6.66 7.24
CA TYR A 31 -15.10 -5.82 8.39
C TYR A 31 -13.59 -5.84 8.67
N PHE A 32 -12.98 -7.02 8.67
CA PHE A 32 -11.58 -7.17 9.05
C PHE A 32 -10.58 -6.74 7.97
N ILE A 33 -10.98 -6.73 6.71
CA ILE A 33 -10.07 -6.40 5.58
C ILE A 33 -10.33 -5.03 4.95
N MET A 34 -11.30 -4.27 5.49
CA MET A 34 -11.62 -2.92 5.03
C MET A 34 -11.50 -1.91 6.20
N PRO A 35 -11.31 -0.62 5.94
CA PRO A 35 -11.10 0.40 6.99
C PRO A 35 -12.41 0.77 7.71
N MET A 36 -13.10 -0.22 8.26
CA MET A 36 -14.28 -0.03 9.09
C MET A 36 -13.90 0.52 10.47
N PRO A 37 -14.80 1.18 11.18
CA PRO A 37 -14.51 1.70 12.52
C PRO A 37 -13.95 0.61 13.45
N GLY A 38 -12.71 0.79 13.90
CA GLY A 38 -12.03 -0.13 14.82
C GLY A 38 -11.35 -1.36 14.19
N SER A 39 -11.71 -1.76 12.96
CA SER A 39 -11.27 -3.01 12.36
C SER A 39 -9.75 -3.12 12.18
N GLN A 40 -9.10 -2.03 11.81
CA GLN A 40 -7.67 -2.01 11.47
C GLN A 40 -6.75 -1.72 12.67
N ARG A 41 -7.29 -1.75 13.89
CA ARG A 41 -6.54 -1.48 15.13
C ARG A 41 -6.24 -2.72 15.95
N SER A 42 -6.69 -3.89 15.51
CA SER A 42 -6.53 -5.16 16.21
C SER A 42 -5.78 -6.17 15.35
N GLU A 43 -5.04 -7.06 16.01
CA GLU A 43 -4.39 -8.21 15.38
C GLU A 43 -5.45 -9.24 14.97
N SER A 44 -6.05 -9.05 13.81
CA SER A 44 -7.18 -9.86 13.34
C SER A 44 -6.90 -10.62 12.03
N ILE A 45 -5.67 -10.56 11.52
CA ILE A 45 -5.35 -11.07 10.19
C ILE A 45 -5.59 -12.58 10.03
N ASP A 46 -5.24 -13.39 11.03
CA ASP A 46 -5.45 -14.83 10.95
C ASP A 46 -6.95 -15.19 10.94
N LEU A 47 -7.78 -14.46 11.73
CA LEU A 47 -9.23 -14.59 11.71
C LEU A 47 -9.82 -14.13 10.37
N ALA A 48 -9.36 -12.98 9.87
CA ALA A 48 -9.79 -12.45 8.59
C ALA A 48 -9.51 -13.43 7.45
N TYR A 49 -8.31 -14.00 7.42
CA TYR A 49 -7.89 -14.99 6.44
C TYR A 49 -8.74 -16.27 6.52
N PHE A 50 -8.96 -16.78 7.73
CA PHE A 50 -9.80 -17.95 7.96
C PHE A 50 -11.24 -17.73 7.43
N LEU A 51 -11.88 -16.62 7.79
CA LEU A 51 -13.23 -16.29 7.32
C LEU A 51 -13.27 -16.17 5.80
N TYR A 52 -12.32 -15.45 5.24
CA TYR A 52 -12.24 -15.23 3.80
C TYR A 52 -11.98 -16.53 3.02
N HIS A 53 -11.06 -17.34 3.46
CA HIS A 53 -10.71 -18.61 2.80
C HIS A 53 -11.81 -19.65 2.92
N SER A 54 -12.50 -19.67 4.07
CA SER A 54 -13.62 -20.60 4.34
C SER A 54 -14.98 -20.09 3.84
N ARG A 55 -15.03 -18.95 3.13
CA ARG A 55 -16.29 -18.27 2.75
C ARG A 55 -17.27 -19.14 1.97
N ILE A 56 -16.79 -20.04 1.12
CA ILE A 56 -17.66 -20.94 0.36
C ILE A 56 -18.35 -21.92 1.29
N ASN A 57 -17.64 -22.46 2.28
CA ASN A 57 -18.19 -23.43 3.23
C ASN A 57 -19.25 -22.77 4.13
N PHE A 58 -18.98 -21.60 4.68
CA PHE A 58 -19.94 -20.85 5.50
C PHE A 58 -21.20 -20.46 4.69
N ARG A 59 -21.03 -19.98 3.47
CA ARG A 59 -22.14 -19.66 2.57
C ARG A 59 -22.99 -20.88 2.27
N ALA A 60 -22.36 -22.00 1.92
CA ALA A 60 -23.07 -23.25 1.67
C ALA A 60 -23.87 -23.71 2.89
N LEU A 61 -23.29 -23.62 4.09
CA LEU A 61 -23.97 -23.97 5.35
C LEU A 61 -25.20 -23.08 5.61
N PHE A 62 -25.05 -21.75 5.50
CA PHE A 62 -26.15 -20.83 5.75
C PHE A 62 -27.23 -20.91 4.68
N ILE A 63 -26.88 -21.12 3.41
CA ILE A 63 -27.84 -21.35 2.33
C ILE A 63 -28.59 -22.64 2.56
N LEU A 64 -27.93 -23.73 3.01
CA LEU A 64 -28.59 -24.98 3.37
C LEU A 64 -29.60 -24.76 4.50
N PHE A 65 -29.25 -24.04 5.56
CA PHE A 65 -30.15 -23.70 6.63
C PHE A 65 -31.35 -22.88 6.14
N MET A 66 -31.13 -21.90 5.27
CA MET A 66 -32.22 -21.15 4.65
C MET A 66 -33.14 -22.06 3.84
N ALA A 67 -32.61 -22.97 3.04
CA ALA A 67 -33.36 -23.89 2.20
C ALA A 67 -34.24 -24.83 3.04
N LEU A 68 -33.68 -25.41 4.12
CA LEU A 68 -34.43 -26.31 5.02
C LEU A 68 -35.64 -25.62 5.67
N GLY A 69 -35.51 -24.34 6.02
CA GLY A 69 -36.55 -23.57 6.67
C GLY A 69 -37.46 -22.76 5.75
N LEU A 70 -37.16 -22.69 4.44
CA LEU A 70 -37.82 -21.80 3.48
C LEU A 70 -39.32 -22.03 3.38
N ILE A 71 -39.73 -23.24 3.05
CA ILE A 71 -41.14 -23.58 2.84
C ILE A 71 -41.99 -23.38 4.09
N PRO A 72 -41.59 -23.90 5.28
CA PRO A 72 -42.34 -23.66 6.51
C PRO A 72 -42.46 -22.16 6.86
N ASN A 73 -41.37 -21.37 6.64
CA ASN A 73 -41.38 -19.95 6.94
C ASN A 73 -42.22 -19.16 5.93
N TRP A 74 -42.14 -19.48 4.63
CA TRP A 74 -42.94 -18.86 3.57
C TRP A 74 -44.44 -18.96 3.81
N ARG A 75 -44.91 -20.14 4.21
CA ARG A 75 -46.36 -20.41 4.48
C ARG A 75 -46.90 -19.58 5.65
N THR A 76 -46.04 -19.20 6.59
CA THR A 76 -46.45 -18.53 7.83
C THR A 76 -46.11 -17.04 7.84
N HIS A 77 -44.94 -16.65 7.28
CA HIS A 77 -44.38 -15.31 7.33
C HIS A 77 -43.73 -14.90 6.00
N ARG A 78 -44.52 -14.91 4.92
CA ARG A 78 -44.03 -14.66 3.56
C ARG A 78 -43.28 -13.33 3.42
N TRP A 79 -43.75 -12.25 4.05
CA TRP A 79 -43.08 -10.94 3.95
C TRP A 79 -41.71 -10.91 4.66
N THR A 80 -41.60 -11.49 5.84
CA THR A 80 -40.33 -11.63 6.54
C THR A 80 -39.37 -12.50 5.74
N THR A 81 -39.87 -13.56 5.08
CA THR A 81 -39.01 -14.38 4.19
C THR A 81 -38.50 -13.58 3.02
N ILE A 82 -39.32 -12.80 2.34
CA ILE A 82 -38.90 -11.95 1.21
C ILE A 82 -37.86 -10.92 1.67
N ILE A 83 -38.13 -10.24 2.80
CA ILE A 83 -37.19 -9.21 3.33
C ILE A 83 -35.83 -9.83 3.65
N LEU A 84 -35.79 -10.95 4.38
CA LEU A 84 -34.52 -11.58 4.76
C LEU A 84 -33.76 -12.16 3.56
N LEU A 85 -34.44 -12.71 2.56
CA LEU A 85 -33.81 -13.12 1.31
C LEU A 85 -33.22 -11.92 0.57
N GLY A 86 -33.95 -10.82 0.48
CA GLY A 86 -33.47 -9.57 -0.12
C GLY A 86 -32.26 -8.99 0.61
N LEU A 87 -32.30 -8.95 1.95
CA LEU A 87 -31.17 -8.46 2.77
C LEU A 87 -29.96 -9.38 2.66
N SER A 88 -30.14 -10.71 2.63
CA SER A 88 -29.06 -11.68 2.43
C SER A 88 -28.39 -11.50 1.06
N GLY A 89 -29.19 -11.34 0.01
CA GLY A 89 -28.70 -11.07 -1.34
C GLY A 89 -27.97 -9.72 -1.44
N LEU A 90 -28.50 -8.68 -0.79
CA LEU A 90 -27.87 -7.36 -0.72
C LEU A 90 -26.55 -7.41 0.04
N ALA A 91 -26.50 -8.09 1.19
CA ALA A 91 -25.27 -8.25 1.96
C ALA A 91 -24.20 -8.98 1.14
N TYR A 92 -24.56 -10.09 0.48
CA TYR A 92 -23.67 -10.81 -0.41
C TYR A 92 -23.14 -9.92 -1.55
N TRP A 93 -24.04 -9.20 -2.24
CA TRP A 93 -23.65 -8.31 -3.34
C TRP A 93 -22.74 -7.17 -2.84
N ALA A 94 -23.10 -6.51 -1.75
CA ALA A 94 -22.32 -5.42 -1.20
C ALA A 94 -20.90 -5.87 -0.81
N SER A 95 -20.78 -7.01 -0.12
CA SER A 95 -19.48 -7.50 0.36
C SER A 95 -18.57 -7.98 -0.78
N ASN A 96 -19.13 -8.58 -1.84
CA ASN A 96 -18.30 -9.22 -2.88
C ASN A 96 -18.09 -8.38 -4.13
N TYR A 97 -18.89 -7.33 -4.35
CA TYR A 97 -18.78 -6.48 -5.52
C TYR A 97 -18.56 -5.00 -5.18
N TYR A 98 -19.39 -4.43 -4.30
CA TYR A 98 -19.30 -3.02 -3.97
C TYR A 98 -18.08 -2.71 -3.06
N MET A 99 -17.81 -3.57 -2.07
CA MET A 99 -16.74 -3.38 -1.08
C MET A 99 -15.50 -4.26 -1.35
N ALA A 100 -15.47 -5.03 -2.42
CA ALA A 100 -14.28 -5.77 -2.80
C ALA A 100 -13.18 -4.82 -3.27
N ALA A 101 -11.97 -4.95 -2.70
CA ALA A 101 -10.89 -4.00 -2.93
C ALA A 101 -10.48 -3.92 -4.40
N ASP A 102 -10.43 -5.04 -5.10
CA ASP A 102 -10.10 -5.13 -6.53
C ASP A 102 -11.24 -4.60 -7.46
N HIS A 103 -12.45 -4.41 -6.93
CA HIS A 103 -13.55 -3.73 -7.61
C HIS A 103 -13.63 -2.23 -7.29
N MET A 104 -13.04 -1.79 -6.19
CA MET A 104 -12.91 -0.37 -5.84
C MET A 104 -11.69 0.28 -6.51
N PHE A 105 -10.61 -0.48 -6.66
CA PHE A 105 -9.29 -0.04 -7.13
C PHE A 105 -8.81 -0.95 -8.26
N TYR A 106 -9.16 -0.55 -9.48
CA TYR A 106 -8.85 -1.35 -10.67
C TYR A 106 -7.38 -1.22 -11.08
N GLN A 107 -6.84 -2.28 -11.66
CA GLN A 107 -5.60 -2.19 -12.42
C GLN A 107 -5.75 -1.23 -13.62
N PRO A 108 -4.67 -0.51 -14.03
CA PRO A 108 -4.74 0.34 -15.21
C PRO A 108 -5.06 -0.49 -16.44
N LYS A 109 -6.00 -0.01 -17.25
CA LYS A 109 -6.36 -0.61 -18.55
C LYS A 109 -5.34 -0.23 -19.63
N SER A 110 -4.76 0.96 -19.50
CA SER A 110 -3.66 1.45 -20.34
C SER A 110 -2.45 1.75 -19.48
N LYS A 111 -1.27 1.31 -19.91
CA LYS A 111 0.01 1.60 -19.28
C LYS A 111 0.86 2.48 -20.20
N ALA A 112 0.28 3.59 -20.66
CA ALA A 112 0.98 4.52 -21.51
C ALA A 112 2.16 5.14 -20.77
N MET A 113 3.31 5.15 -21.41
CA MET A 113 4.54 5.78 -20.95
C MET A 113 4.97 6.86 -21.94
N ALA A 114 5.12 8.11 -21.49
CA ALA A 114 5.54 9.23 -22.32
C ALA A 114 6.96 9.68 -21.97
N PRO A 115 7.76 10.15 -22.94
CA PRO A 115 8.99 10.90 -22.67
C PRO A 115 8.66 12.27 -22.04
N ALA A 116 9.64 12.94 -21.46
CA ALA A 116 9.45 14.23 -20.79
C ALA A 116 8.75 15.29 -21.67
N ALA A 117 9.05 15.29 -22.97
CA ALA A 117 8.47 16.27 -23.93
C ALA A 117 6.96 16.06 -24.20
N GLU A 118 6.43 14.86 -24.00
CA GLU A 118 5.04 14.48 -24.26
C GLU A 118 4.25 14.22 -22.95
N ASN A 119 4.90 14.45 -21.81
CA ASN A 119 4.33 14.17 -20.51
C ASN A 119 3.27 15.19 -20.11
N SER A 120 2.14 14.71 -19.57
CA SER A 120 1.03 15.54 -19.10
C SER A 120 1.05 15.79 -17.59
N ILE A 121 1.99 15.22 -16.84
CA ILE A 121 2.10 15.34 -15.39
C ILE A 121 2.91 16.58 -15.01
N GLY A 122 2.42 17.36 -14.05
CA GLY A 122 3.12 18.55 -13.55
C GLY A 122 4.44 18.20 -12.86
N GLN A 123 5.44 19.05 -12.99
CA GLN A 123 6.78 18.81 -12.43
C GLN A 123 6.81 18.82 -10.90
N GLU A 124 5.82 19.46 -10.26
CA GLU A 124 5.66 19.51 -8.81
C GLU A 124 5.08 18.20 -8.22
N LYS A 125 4.56 17.31 -9.07
CA LYS A 125 3.95 16.04 -8.65
C LYS A 125 5.00 15.07 -8.15
N LEU A 126 4.67 14.36 -7.06
CA LEU A 126 5.52 13.29 -6.56
C LEU A 126 5.44 12.06 -7.45
N VAL A 127 6.58 11.45 -7.65
CA VAL A 127 6.73 10.19 -8.38
C VAL A 127 7.48 9.17 -7.54
N LEU A 128 7.19 7.91 -7.76
CA LEU A 128 8.05 6.80 -7.38
C LEU A 128 8.88 6.42 -8.61
N GLY A 129 10.17 6.63 -8.53
CA GLY A 129 11.10 6.43 -9.64
C GLY A 129 11.89 5.14 -9.52
N VAL A 130 12.10 4.47 -10.63
CA VAL A 130 12.85 3.21 -10.76
C VAL A 130 13.89 3.34 -11.85
N VAL A 131 15.08 2.80 -11.61
CA VAL A 131 16.16 2.70 -12.59
C VAL A 131 16.61 1.25 -12.69
N ASN A 132 16.63 0.72 -13.92
CA ASN A 132 17.22 -0.59 -14.20
C ASN A 132 18.16 -0.45 -15.42
N GLY A 133 19.46 -0.65 -15.20
CA GLY A 133 20.46 -0.41 -16.24
C GLY A 133 20.38 1.03 -16.77
N THR A 134 20.12 1.18 -18.05
CA THR A 134 19.99 2.50 -18.71
C THR A 134 18.55 3.03 -18.76
N GLU A 135 17.55 2.22 -18.38
CA GLU A 135 16.16 2.66 -18.36
C GLU A 135 15.79 3.27 -17.01
N ALA A 136 15.17 4.45 -17.06
CA ALA A 136 14.56 5.11 -15.91
C ALA A 136 13.07 5.32 -16.17
N ARG A 137 12.24 5.06 -15.15
CA ARG A 137 10.79 5.24 -15.21
C ARG A 137 10.26 5.93 -13.97
N ALA A 138 9.29 6.82 -14.16
CA ALA A 138 8.63 7.56 -13.10
C ALA A 138 7.13 7.21 -13.06
N TYR A 139 6.63 6.89 -11.88
CA TYR A 139 5.23 6.55 -11.64
C TYR A 139 4.62 7.61 -10.73
N PRO A 140 3.78 8.53 -11.27
CA PRO A 140 3.15 9.58 -10.47
C PRO A 140 2.31 8.99 -9.34
N ILE A 141 2.58 9.44 -8.11
CA ILE A 141 1.91 8.92 -6.90
C ILE A 141 0.40 9.12 -6.99
N GLN A 142 -0.06 10.24 -7.52
CA GLN A 142 -1.48 10.50 -7.75
C GLN A 142 -2.18 9.38 -8.54
N LEU A 143 -1.48 8.74 -9.47
CA LEU A 143 -2.03 7.66 -10.30
C LEU A 143 -1.93 6.32 -9.58
N ILE A 144 -0.73 5.96 -9.14
CA ILE A 144 -0.50 4.65 -8.50
C ILE A 144 -1.18 4.52 -7.13
N ALA A 145 -1.48 5.62 -6.45
CA ALA A 145 -2.25 5.65 -5.21
C ALA A 145 -3.72 5.22 -5.40
N TYR A 146 -4.28 5.36 -6.60
CA TYR A 146 -5.58 4.80 -6.94
C TYR A 146 -5.49 3.32 -7.27
N HIS A 147 -4.52 2.93 -8.11
CA HIS A 147 -4.40 1.55 -8.57
C HIS A 147 -3.84 0.59 -7.51
N HIS A 148 -3.14 1.10 -6.51
CA HIS A 148 -2.40 0.39 -5.48
C HIS A 148 -1.24 -0.46 -6.01
N GLN A 149 -1.32 -0.97 -7.23
CA GLN A 149 -0.23 -1.66 -7.91
C GLN A 149 -0.27 -1.42 -9.43
N VAL A 150 0.91 -1.33 -10.03
CA VAL A 150 1.11 -1.29 -11.48
C VAL A 150 2.23 -2.27 -11.81
N LEU A 151 1.93 -3.28 -12.62
CA LEU A 151 2.95 -4.17 -13.19
C LEU A 151 3.53 -3.53 -14.45
N ASP A 152 4.86 -3.42 -14.50
CA ASP A 152 5.58 -2.90 -15.66
C ASP A 152 6.88 -3.68 -15.90
N THR A 153 7.45 -3.55 -17.10
CA THR A 153 8.73 -4.16 -17.45
C THR A 153 9.76 -3.08 -17.74
N VAL A 154 10.79 -2.98 -16.92
CA VAL A 154 11.85 -1.99 -17.03
C VAL A 154 13.15 -2.70 -17.41
N ALA A 155 13.72 -2.40 -18.57
CA ALA A 155 14.90 -3.08 -19.13
C ALA A 155 14.83 -4.62 -18.99
N GLY A 156 13.70 -5.21 -19.38
CA GLY A 156 13.48 -6.66 -19.35
C GLY A 156 13.12 -7.25 -17.97
N LYS A 157 13.17 -6.47 -16.89
CA LYS A 157 12.79 -6.92 -15.53
C LYS A 157 11.34 -6.54 -15.23
N VAL A 158 10.53 -7.53 -14.86
CA VAL A 158 9.15 -7.28 -14.40
C VAL A 158 9.18 -6.74 -12.98
N LEU A 159 8.53 -5.60 -12.77
CA LEU A 159 8.43 -4.92 -11.47
C LEU A 159 6.97 -4.65 -11.12
N MET A 160 6.64 -4.79 -9.85
CA MET A 160 5.36 -4.42 -9.27
C MET A 160 5.54 -3.13 -8.47
N VAL A 161 5.14 -2.01 -9.06
CA VAL A 161 5.17 -0.70 -8.42
C VAL A 161 3.91 -0.54 -7.58
N THR A 162 4.06 -0.35 -6.28
CA THR A 162 2.93 -0.30 -5.36
C THR A 162 2.88 1.00 -4.56
N TYR A 163 1.67 1.42 -4.19
CA TYR A 163 1.47 2.57 -3.33
C TYR A 163 0.19 2.43 -2.48
N CYS A 164 0.31 2.63 -1.18
CA CYS A 164 -0.82 2.71 -0.26
C CYS A 164 -1.06 4.17 0.17
N SER A 165 -2.17 4.77 -0.28
CA SER A 165 -2.50 6.17 0.02
C SER A 165 -2.83 6.40 1.50
N VAL A 166 -3.37 5.41 2.20
CA VAL A 166 -3.72 5.51 3.63
C VAL A 166 -2.49 5.47 4.53
N CYS A 167 -1.43 4.81 4.08
CA CYS A 167 -0.13 4.72 4.76
C CYS A 167 0.92 5.69 4.22
N ARG A 168 0.70 6.29 3.06
CA ARG A 168 1.69 7.07 2.29
C ARG A 168 2.93 6.25 1.94
N THR A 169 2.75 4.96 1.70
CA THR A 169 3.83 3.98 1.54
C THR A 169 3.99 3.60 0.08
N GLY A 170 5.13 3.93 -0.51
CA GLY A 170 5.56 3.48 -1.85
C GLY A 170 6.60 2.37 -1.75
N ARG A 171 6.41 1.27 -2.47
CA ARG A 171 7.36 0.16 -2.59
C ARG A 171 7.35 -0.38 -4.01
N VAL A 172 8.49 -0.89 -4.43
CA VAL A 172 8.61 -1.62 -5.69
C VAL A 172 9.13 -3.02 -5.39
N TYR A 173 8.51 -4.02 -5.98
CA TYR A 173 8.88 -5.41 -5.77
C TYR A 173 9.16 -6.12 -7.09
N GLU A 174 10.03 -7.12 -7.06
CA GLU A 174 10.09 -8.14 -8.09
C GLU A 174 8.98 -9.15 -7.78
N PRO A 175 7.93 -9.27 -8.61
CA PRO A 175 6.78 -10.13 -8.31
C PRO A 175 7.15 -11.59 -8.51
N SER A 176 7.94 -12.13 -7.58
CA SER A 176 8.40 -13.52 -7.60
C SER A 176 8.49 -14.09 -6.19
N VAL A 177 8.15 -15.36 -6.05
CA VAL A 177 8.24 -16.11 -4.80
C VAL A 177 9.09 -17.34 -5.04
N ASP A 178 10.16 -17.51 -4.24
CA ASP A 178 11.15 -18.58 -4.40
C ASP A 178 11.69 -18.68 -5.87
N GLY A 179 11.94 -17.51 -6.48
CA GLY A 179 12.45 -17.40 -7.86
C GLY A 179 11.44 -17.69 -8.97
N LYS A 180 10.17 -17.92 -8.63
CA LYS A 180 9.08 -18.14 -9.60
C LYS A 180 8.24 -16.91 -9.75
N PRO A 181 7.94 -16.44 -10.99
CA PRO A 181 7.03 -15.34 -11.22
C PRO A 181 5.67 -15.56 -10.54
N GLU A 182 5.09 -14.50 -9.99
CA GLU A 182 3.81 -14.53 -9.32
C GLU A 182 2.97 -13.31 -9.72
N THR A 183 1.65 -13.46 -9.63
CA THR A 183 0.70 -12.36 -9.85
C THR A 183 -0.07 -12.10 -8.56
N PHE A 184 -0.34 -10.82 -8.34
CA PHE A 184 -0.97 -10.32 -7.11
C PHE A 184 -2.22 -9.52 -7.44
N ARG A 185 -3.26 -9.63 -6.61
CA ARG A 185 -4.42 -8.74 -6.63
C ARG A 185 -4.60 -8.07 -5.29
N LEU A 186 -5.18 -6.90 -5.29
CA LEU A 186 -5.54 -6.21 -4.04
C LEU A 186 -6.71 -6.95 -3.38
N VAL A 187 -6.57 -7.32 -2.10
CA VAL A 187 -7.60 -8.06 -1.37
C VAL A 187 -8.23 -7.22 -0.25
N GLY A 188 -7.52 -6.26 0.30
CA GLY A 188 -7.98 -5.45 1.41
C GLY A 188 -6.85 -4.71 2.11
N MET A 189 -6.94 -4.60 3.42
CA MET A 189 -5.97 -3.91 4.28
C MET A 189 -5.58 -4.74 5.50
N ASP A 190 -4.34 -4.52 5.95
CA ASP A 190 -3.81 -4.93 7.24
C ASP A 190 -3.24 -3.69 7.94
N HIS A 191 -3.80 -3.31 9.10
CA HIS A 191 -3.42 -2.09 9.84
C HIS A 191 -3.38 -0.83 8.95
N PHE A 192 -4.43 -0.66 8.14
CA PHE A 192 -4.56 0.39 7.11
C PHE A 192 -3.60 0.30 5.93
N ASN A 193 -2.68 -0.66 5.89
CA ASN A 193 -1.80 -0.87 4.75
C ASN A 193 -2.45 -1.80 3.72
N ALA A 194 -2.29 -1.49 2.44
CA ALA A 194 -2.78 -2.31 1.35
C ALA A 194 -2.21 -3.74 1.44
N MET A 195 -3.07 -4.71 1.17
CA MET A 195 -2.76 -6.13 1.26
C MET A 195 -3.09 -6.81 -0.06
N PHE A 196 -2.17 -7.63 -0.53
CA PHE A 196 -2.31 -8.38 -1.78
C PHE A 196 -2.51 -9.87 -1.52
N GLU A 197 -3.12 -10.56 -2.47
CA GLU A 197 -3.25 -12.02 -2.50
C GLU A 197 -2.53 -12.55 -3.73
N ASP A 198 -1.67 -13.56 -3.56
CA ASP A 198 -1.04 -14.24 -4.69
C ASP A 198 -2.00 -15.20 -5.39
N SER A 199 -1.81 -15.39 -6.70
CA SER A 199 -2.73 -16.20 -7.51
C SER A 199 -2.55 -17.71 -7.34
N ARG A 200 -1.40 -18.16 -6.86
CA ARG A 200 -1.05 -19.58 -6.81
C ARG A 200 -1.49 -20.24 -5.51
N THR A 201 -1.31 -19.58 -4.37
CA THR A 201 -1.60 -20.16 -3.06
C THR A 201 -2.72 -19.45 -2.32
N GLY A 202 -3.10 -18.24 -2.77
CA GLY A 202 -4.04 -17.38 -2.05
C GLY A 202 -3.48 -16.82 -0.75
N SER A 203 -2.15 -16.85 -0.55
CA SER A 203 -1.53 -16.24 0.62
C SER A 203 -1.63 -14.72 0.56
N TRP A 204 -1.70 -14.08 1.72
CA TRP A 204 -1.84 -12.63 1.83
C TRP A 204 -0.53 -11.95 2.16
N TRP A 205 -0.23 -10.86 1.45
CA TRP A 205 1.04 -10.15 1.45
C TRP A 205 0.85 -8.68 1.82
N ARG A 206 1.65 -8.21 2.77
CA ARG A 206 1.65 -6.80 3.20
C ARG A 206 2.40 -5.92 2.21
N GLN A 207 1.79 -4.84 1.75
CA GLN A 207 2.41 -3.91 0.81
C GLN A 207 3.64 -3.20 1.40
N ALA A 208 3.63 -2.84 2.67
CA ALA A 208 4.70 -2.07 3.30
C ALA A 208 6.01 -2.86 3.48
N THR A 209 5.95 -4.18 3.62
CA THR A 209 7.11 -5.04 3.92
C THR A 209 7.40 -6.10 2.88
N GLY A 210 6.46 -6.37 1.96
CA GLY A 210 6.58 -7.48 1.01
C GLY A 210 6.49 -8.86 1.66
N GLU A 211 6.06 -8.95 2.92
CA GLU A 211 5.98 -10.20 3.68
C GLU A 211 4.62 -10.87 3.52
N ALA A 212 4.59 -12.18 3.35
CA ALA A 212 3.39 -12.98 3.46
C ALA A 212 2.97 -13.10 4.92
N ILE A 213 1.78 -12.58 5.25
CA ILE A 213 1.28 -12.47 6.62
C ILE A 213 0.23 -13.53 6.97
N ALA A 214 -0.33 -14.19 5.96
CA ALA A 214 -1.27 -15.30 6.12
C ALA A 214 -1.19 -16.27 4.94
N GLY A 215 -1.62 -17.50 5.14
CA GLY A 215 -1.64 -18.57 4.12
C GLY A 215 -0.38 -19.44 4.12
N ASP A 216 -0.27 -20.29 3.09
CA ASP A 216 0.80 -21.31 2.99
C ASP A 216 2.21 -20.73 2.90
N LEU A 217 2.31 -19.48 2.42
CA LEU A 217 3.59 -18.80 2.27
C LEU A 217 3.91 -17.84 3.43
N LYS A 218 3.15 -17.87 4.54
CA LYS A 218 3.36 -17.01 5.72
C LYS A 218 4.84 -17.02 6.16
N GLY A 219 5.43 -15.83 6.31
CA GLY A 219 6.84 -15.61 6.65
C GLY A 219 7.81 -15.56 5.46
N LYS A 220 7.35 -15.81 4.23
CA LYS A 220 8.11 -15.53 3.02
C LYS A 220 8.07 -14.04 2.68
N SER A 221 9.05 -13.57 1.90
CA SER A 221 9.09 -12.19 1.41
C SER A 221 9.34 -12.16 -0.09
N ILE A 222 8.69 -11.25 -0.79
CA ILE A 222 9.02 -10.92 -2.19
C ILE A 222 10.19 -9.94 -2.21
N PRO A 223 11.14 -10.08 -3.17
CA PRO A 223 12.30 -9.20 -3.25
C PRO A 223 11.89 -7.74 -3.50
N GLU A 224 12.35 -6.84 -2.65
CA GLU A 224 12.18 -5.41 -2.86
C GLU A 224 13.18 -4.89 -3.88
N TYR A 225 12.71 -4.07 -4.81
CA TYR A 225 13.54 -3.41 -5.82
C TYR A 225 13.79 -1.95 -5.44
N PRO A 226 15.01 -1.42 -5.57
CA PRO A 226 15.34 -0.05 -5.20
C PRO A 226 14.48 0.97 -5.95
N SER A 227 13.89 1.88 -5.20
CA SER A 227 13.07 2.98 -5.74
C SER A 227 13.32 4.27 -4.98
N ARG A 228 12.97 5.40 -5.59
CA ARG A 228 13.15 6.74 -5.00
C ARG A 228 11.88 7.56 -5.14
N GLN A 229 11.49 8.25 -4.09
CA GLN A 229 10.38 9.18 -4.12
C GLN A 229 10.90 10.63 -4.18
N MET A 230 10.46 11.37 -5.17
CA MET A 230 10.80 12.79 -5.35
C MET A 230 9.78 13.50 -6.25
N THR A 231 9.91 14.80 -6.46
CA THR A 231 9.10 15.48 -7.48
C THR A 231 9.52 15.04 -8.88
N LEU A 232 8.59 15.09 -9.84
CA LEU A 232 8.87 14.77 -11.23
C LEU A 232 9.96 15.69 -11.81
N GLY A 233 9.95 16.98 -11.44
CA GLY A 233 11.00 17.93 -11.87
C GLY A 233 12.39 17.51 -11.38
N GLN A 234 12.52 17.13 -10.10
CA GLN A 234 13.78 16.62 -9.56
C GLN A 234 14.19 15.29 -10.20
N TRP A 235 13.23 14.41 -10.48
CA TRP A 235 13.49 13.15 -11.18
C TRP A 235 14.03 13.37 -12.60
N LEU A 236 13.39 14.25 -13.38
CA LEU A 236 13.81 14.56 -14.75
C LEU A 236 15.15 15.28 -14.80
N ALA A 237 15.48 16.09 -13.80
CA ALA A 237 16.82 16.69 -13.69
C ALA A 237 17.91 15.61 -13.53
N LEU A 238 17.62 14.52 -12.79
CA LEU A 238 18.56 13.41 -12.62
C LEU A 238 18.51 12.40 -13.79
N TYR A 239 17.34 12.17 -14.37
CA TYR A 239 17.09 11.16 -15.39
C TYR A 239 16.30 11.74 -16.57
N PRO A 240 16.91 12.63 -17.38
CA PRO A 240 16.21 13.34 -18.46
C PRO A 240 15.63 12.43 -19.54
N GLY A 241 16.21 11.23 -19.73
CA GLY A 241 15.70 10.20 -20.64
C GLY A 241 14.59 9.31 -20.06
N SER A 242 14.09 9.62 -18.86
CA SER A 242 13.05 8.83 -18.21
C SER A 242 11.75 8.86 -18.96
N ARG A 243 11.02 7.73 -18.90
CA ARG A 243 9.62 7.66 -19.33
C ARG A 243 8.70 7.76 -18.12
N ILE A 244 7.60 8.47 -18.29
CA ILE A 244 6.66 8.80 -17.20
C ILE A 244 5.33 8.08 -17.47
N PHE A 245 4.83 7.37 -16.46
CA PHE A 245 3.51 6.74 -16.51
C PHE A 245 2.42 7.81 -16.64
N GLN A 246 1.56 7.68 -17.65
CA GLN A 246 0.53 8.65 -17.98
C GLN A 246 -0.84 8.25 -17.42
N PRO A 247 -1.74 9.22 -17.20
CA PRO A 247 -3.10 8.93 -16.75
C PRO A 247 -3.84 8.01 -17.73
N ASP A 248 -4.45 6.96 -17.21
CA ASP A 248 -5.41 6.17 -17.96
C ASP A 248 -6.73 6.94 -18.02
N THR A 249 -7.16 7.24 -19.26
CA THR A 249 -8.36 8.06 -19.51
C THR A 249 -9.63 7.49 -18.90
N PHE A 250 -9.67 6.18 -18.67
CA PHE A 250 -10.80 5.52 -18.03
C PHE A 250 -10.98 5.90 -16.55
N PHE A 251 -9.90 6.33 -15.86
CA PHE A 251 -9.88 6.60 -14.42
C PHE A 251 -9.65 8.07 -14.05
N VAL A 252 -9.77 9.00 -14.99
CA VAL A 252 -9.49 10.44 -14.79
C VAL A 252 -10.19 11.00 -13.56
N ASP A 253 -11.47 10.68 -13.35
CA ASP A 253 -12.23 11.20 -12.20
C ASP A 253 -11.73 10.64 -10.87
N LYS A 254 -11.20 9.42 -10.87
CA LYS A 254 -10.56 8.83 -9.68
C LYS A 254 -9.28 9.59 -9.32
N TYR A 255 -8.45 9.92 -10.31
CA TYR A 255 -7.22 10.68 -10.10
C TYR A 255 -7.47 12.11 -9.62
N LYS A 256 -8.57 12.77 -10.09
CA LYS A 256 -8.97 14.09 -9.59
C LYS A 256 -9.19 14.10 -8.06
N GLY A 257 -9.74 13.04 -7.51
CA GLY A 257 -9.91 12.87 -6.05
C GLY A 257 -8.59 12.91 -5.27
N LEU A 258 -7.48 12.55 -5.90
CA LEU A 258 -6.14 12.51 -5.32
C LEU A 258 -5.24 13.69 -5.73
N ALA A 259 -5.77 14.70 -6.44
CA ALA A 259 -5.00 15.81 -7.02
C ALA A 259 -4.20 16.62 -5.97
N ARG A 260 -4.65 16.67 -4.71
CA ARG A 260 -3.99 17.38 -3.60
C ARG A 260 -3.28 16.44 -2.62
N TYR A 261 -3.22 15.15 -2.93
CA TYR A 261 -2.64 14.16 -2.04
C TYR A 261 -1.14 14.39 -1.83
N ASP A 262 -0.41 14.69 -2.90
CA ASP A 262 1.05 14.91 -2.86
C ASP A 262 1.45 16.02 -1.89
N SER A 263 0.73 17.14 -1.92
CA SER A 263 0.97 18.29 -1.05
C SER A 263 0.50 18.09 0.41
N GLY A 264 -0.08 16.93 0.75
CA GLY A 264 -0.63 16.66 2.08
C GLY A 264 -1.99 17.31 2.35
N LEU A 265 -2.61 17.92 1.34
CA LEU A 265 -3.91 18.60 1.44
C LEU A 265 -5.09 17.67 1.08
N GLY A 266 -4.94 16.37 1.28
CA GLY A 266 -6.02 15.40 1.17
C GLY A 266 -7.15 15.71 2.16
N LYS A 267 -8.41 15.57 1.71
CA LYS A 267 -9.59 15.91 2.54
C LYS A 267 -10.13 14.72 3.35
N SER A 268 -9.86 13.51 2.92
CA SER A 268 -10.34 12.29 3.59
C SER A 268 -9.61 12.05 4.90
N ASP A 269 -10.31 11.63 5.94
CA ASP A 269 -9.71 11.24 7.22
C ASP A 269 -8.69 10.10 7.06
N LEU A 270 -8.81 9.29 6.02
CA LEU A 270 -7.85 8.23 5.72
C LEU A 270 -6.56 8.75 5.09
N THR A 271 -6.58 9.88 4.37
CA THR A 271 -5.46 10.36 3.55
C THR A 271 -4.96 11.77 3.90
N ARG A 272 -5.62 12.46 4.84
CA ARG A 272 -5.16 13.78 5.32
C ARG A 272 -3.79 13.68 5.99
N THR A 273 -3.07 14.78 6.04
CA THR A 273 -1.78 14.89 6.72
C THR A 273 -1.96 15.64 8.05
N ASP A 274 -1.32 15.15 9.10
CA ASP A 274 -1.12 15.89 10.34
C ASP A 274 0.12 16.79 10.19
N THR A 275 -0.02 18.08 10.46
CA THR A 275 1.07 19.04 10.32
C THR A 275 2.02 19.05 11.52
N SER A 276 1.59 18.55 12.68
CA SER A 276 2.44 18.36 13.86
C SER A 276 3.35 17.15 13.70
N SER A 277 4.51 17.18 14.34
CA SER A 277 5.43 16.05 14.35
C SER A 277 4.92 14.89 15.20
N TRP A 278 5.14 13.65 14.77
CA TRP A 278 4.84 12.41 15.49
C TRP A 278 3.36 12.13 15.78
N ALA A 279 2.43 12.87 15.16
CA ALA A 279 1.03 12.49 15.14
C ALA A 279 0.79 11.32 14.16
N GLU A 280 -0.39 10.71 14.19
CA GLU A 280 -0.69 9.50 13.42
C GLU A 280 -0.37 9.64 11.93
N LYS A 281 -0.76 10.77 11.33
CA LYS A 281 -0.58 11.07 9.91
C LYS A 281 0.54 12.09 9.63
N SER A 282 1.47 12.28 10.58
CA SER A 282 2.69 13.04 10.32
C SER A 282 3.57 12.29 9.33
N TRP A 283 4.24 13.03 8.46
CA TRP A 283 5.19 12.43 7.55
C TRP A 283 6.51 12.15 8.26
N VAL A 284 7.06 10.99 8.00
CA VAL A 284 8.40 10.61 8.43
C VAL A 284 9.19 10.07 7.24
N VAL A 285 10.51 10.17 7.31
CA VAL A 285 11.41 9.37 6.47
C VAL A 285 11.90 8.20 7.31
N GLY A 286 11.64 7.00 6.86
CA GLY A 286 12.08 5.78 7.53
C GLY A 286 13.27 5.14 6.82
N ILE A 287 14.23 4.64 7.58
CA ILE A 287 15.40 3.89 7.10
C ILE A 287 15.55 2.61 7.91
N VAL A 288 15.84 1.51 7.23
CA VAL A 288 16.19 0.24 7.85
C VAL A 288 17.59 -0.16 7.41
N GLN A 289 18.49 -0.39 8.37
CA GLN A 289 19.81 -0.96 8.14
C GLN A 289 20.09 -2.04 9.18
N ASN A 290 20.63 -3.17 8.76
CA ASN A 290 20.98 -4.29 9.64
C ASN A 290 19.83 -4.69 10.59
N ARG A 291 18.58 -4.72 10.10
CA ARG A 291 17.33 -5.01 10.85
C ARG A 291 17.01 -3.98 11.95
N LYS A 292 17.65 -2.84 11.96
CA LYS A 292 17.32 -1.72 12.85
C LYS A 292 16.64 -0.63 12.06
N ALA A 293 15.47 -0.21 12.54
CA ALA A 293 14.66 0.83 11.93
C ALA A 293 14.82 2.16 12.68
N LYS A 294 14.88 3.26 11.94
CA LYS A 294 14.86 4.61 12.51
C LYS A 294 14.00 5.53 11.66
N ALA A 295 13.23 6.39 12.32
CA ALA A 295 12.35 7.36 11.69
C ALA A 295 12.86 8.78 11.94
N TYR A 296 12.75 9.62 10.92
CA TYR A 296 13.14 11.03 10.91
C TYR A 296 11.92 11.88 10.64
N ASP A 297 11.62 12.80 11.54
CA ASP A 297 10.48 13.71 11.37
C ASP A 297 10.65 14.60 10.13
N TRP A 298 9.60 14.66 9.31
CA TRP A 298 9.62 15.43 8.07
C TRP A 298 9.81 16.93 8.29
N ASN A 299 9.18 17.49 9.33
CA ASN A 299 9.31 18.91 9.64
C ASN A 299 10.75 19.25 10.07
N ARG A 300 11.36 18.35 10.84
CA ARG A 300 12.75 18.50 11.25
C ARG A 300 13.70 18.39 10.06
N LEU A 301 13.52 17.41 9.18
CA LEU A 301 14.33 17.25 7.97
C LEU A 301 14.20 18.49 7.06
N LYS A 302 13.00 19.06 6.90
CA LYS A 302 12.83 20.33 6.17
C LYS A 302 13.58 21.48 6.79
N LYS A 303 13.62 21.57 8.13
CA LYS A 303 14.31 22.64 8.87
C LYS A 303 15.83 22.49 8.80
N GLU A 304 16.35 21.29 9.05
CA GLU A 304 17.77 21.01 9.11
C GLU A 304 18.41 20.86 7.72
N ARG A 305 17.61 20.54 6.69
CA ARG A 305 18.01 20.29 5.29
C ARG A 305 18.88 19.06 5.10
N LYS A 306 19.63 18.65 6.11
CA LYS A 306 20.45 17.44 6.14
C LYS A 306 20.47 16.86 7.53
N ILE A 307 20.54 15.56 7.63
CA ILE A 307 20.72 14.82 8.87
C ILE A 307 21.82 13.79 8.65
N GLN A 308 22.84 13.79 9.49
CA GLN A 308 23.85 12.73 9.57
C GLN A 308 23.59 11.93 10.83
N ASP A 309 23.56 10.61 10.70
CA ASP A 309 23.19 9.73 11.80
C ASP A 309 23.74 8.32 11.60
N VAL A 310 23.47 7.42 12.54
CA VAL A 310 23.82 5.99 12.45
C VAL A 310 22.57 5.16 12.63
N VAL A 311 22.32 4.25 11.69
CA VAL A 311 21.21 3.29 11.73
C VAL A 311 21.78 1.88 11.65
N GLY A 312 21.54 1.06 12.69
CA GLY A 312 22.03 -0.32 12.72
C GLY A 312 23.55 -0.44 12.54
N GLY A 313 24.31 0.54 13.03
CA GLY A 313 25.77 0.61 12.88
C GLY A 313 26.24 1.14 11.51
N VAL A 314 25.34 1.55 10.62
CA VAL A 314 25.67 2.11 9.31
C VAL A 314 25.54 3.62 9.37
N PRO A 315 26.63 4.40 9.10
CA PRO A 315 26.54 5.85 8.96
C PRO A 315 25.68 6.23 7.75
N VAL A 316 24.71 7.12 7.97
CA VAL A 316 23.76 7.55 6.95
C VAL A 316 23.68 9.07 6.84
N LEU A 317 23.43 9.54 5.63
CA LEU A 317 23.15 10.95 5.33
C LEU A 317 21.79 11.04 4.68
N ILE A 318 20.90 11.85 5.24
CA ILE A 318 19.62 12.19 4.63
C ILE A 318 19.66 13.66 4.25
N VAL A 319 19.27 13.99 3.03
CA VAL A 319 19.22 15.37 2.56
C VAL A 319 17.87 15.70 1.94
N MET A 320 17.40 16.91 2.17
CA MET A 320 16.20 17.49 1.60
C MET A 320 16.53 18.25 0.31
N GLY A 321 15.82 17.93 -0.76
CA GLY A 321 15.89 18.67 -2.02
C GLY A 321 15.41 20.12 -1.89
N LYS A 322 15.80 20.98 -2.83
CA LYS A 322 15.41 22.41 -2.86
C LYS A 322 13.89 22.61 -2.93
N ASP A 323 13.18 21.67 -3.52
CA ASP A 323 11.73 21.67 -3.67
C ASP A 323 10.96 21.40 -2.37
N ASN A 324 11.65 21.10 -1.26
CA ASN A 324 11.08 20.74 0.04
C ASN A 324 10.18 19.49 0.03
N MET A 325 10.21 18.71 -1.04
CA MET A 325 9.40 17.52 -1.28
C MET A 325 10.22 16.29 -1.64
N SER A 326 11.37 16.50 -2.28
CA SER A 326 12.33 15.43 -2.61
C SER A 326 13.32 15.22 -1.47
N PHE A 327 13.67 13.98 -1.23
CA PHE A 327 14.72 13.63 -0.26
C PHE A 327 15.60 12.51 -0.80
N PHE A 328 16.81 12.45 -0.28
CA PHE A 328 17.82 11.49 -0.69
C PHE A 328 18.48 10.90 0.55
N ALA A 329 18.80 9.62 0.51
CA ALA A 329 19.50 8.95 1.59
C ALA A 329 20.71 8.17 1.04
N PHE A 330 21.83 8.28 1.72
CA PHE A 330 23.09 7.67 1.32
C PHE A 330 23.77 7.00 2.52
N LYS A 331 24.51 5.93 2.26
CA LYS A 331 25.52 5.44 3.17
C LYS A 331 26.71 6.43 3.13
N LEU A 332 27.13 6.90 4.29
CA LEU A 332 28.29 7.77 4.40
C LEU A 332 29.59 6.95 4.30
N PRO A 333 30.58 7.38 3.52
CA PRO A 333 31.93 6.87 3.60
C PRO A 333 32.59 7.35 4.90
N GLU A 334 33.51 6.54 5.47
CA GLU A 334 34.14 6.80 6.77
C GLU A 334 35.06 8.04 6.78
N ASP A 335 35.61 8.37 5.62
CA ASP A 335 36.64 9.41 5.49
C ASP A 335 36.12 10.83 5.21
N TYR A 336 34.78 11.03 5.21
CA TYR A 336 34.18 12.30 4.85
C TYR A 336 33.24 12.84 5.93
N GLU A 337 33.54 14.05 6.39
CA GLU A 337 32.73 14.80 7.33
C GLU A 337 32.31 16.16 6.73
N GLY A 338 31.43 16.86 7.42
CA GLY A 338 31.04 18.23 7.06
C GLY A 338 30.26 18.35 5.76
N PHE A 339 29.48 17.34 5.39
CA PHE A 339 28.63 17.41 4.21
C PHE A 339 27.71 18.64 4.22
N ARG A 340 27.63 19.32 3.07
CA ARG A 340 26.70 20.45 2.86
C ARG A 340 26.02 20.34 1.50
N MET A 341 24.82 20.87 1.41
CA MET A 341 24.16 21.08 0.13
C MET A 341 24.73 22.34 -0.55
N ASP A 342 25.11 22.21 -1.81
CA ASP A 342 25.50 23.32 -2.67
C ASP A 342 24.74 23.19 -3.99
N GLY A 343 23.65 23.92 -4.07
CA GLY A 343 22.73 23.73 -5.19
C GLY A 343 22.08 22.33 -5.18
N ASP A 344 22.21 21.62 -6.29
CA ASP A 344 21.79 20.23 -6.48
C ASP A 344 22.97 19.25 -6.33
N SER A 345 23.97 19.64 -5.56
CA SER A 345 25.15 18.84 -5.27
C SER A 345 25.37 18.71 -3.76
N LEU A 346 25.96 17.61 -3.36
CA LEU A 346 26.50 17.42 -2.03
C LEU A 346 27.99 17.71 -2.04
N ARG A 347 28.51 18.42 -1.04
CA ARG A 347 29.95 18.69 -0.90
C ARG A 347 30.45 18.31 0.48
N ALA A 348 31.64 17.73 0.51
CA ALA A 348 32.45 17.59 1.71
C ALA A 348 33.92 17.95 1.36
N GLY A 349 34.48 18.97 2.01
CA GLY A 349 35.75 19.52 1.62
C GLY A 349 35.76 20.02 0.17
N THR A 350 36.67 19.49 -0.62
CA THR A 350 36.82 19.82 -2.06
C THR A 350 35.99 18.89 -2.98
N VAL A 351 35.47 17.80 -2.44
CA VAL A 351 34.73 16.80 -3.22
C VAL A 351 33.26 17.20 -3.35
N ALA A 352 32.72 17.01 -4.57
CA ALA A 352 31.30 17.21 -4.86
C ALA A 352 30.70 15.94 -5.45
N TRP A 353 29.46 15.63 -5.04
CA TRP A 353 28.63 14.54 -5.56
C TRP A 353 27.34 15.10 -6.11
N ASP A 354 26.83 14.49 -7.17
CA ASP A 354 25.44 14.71 -7.58
C ASP A 354 24.47 13.99 -6.66
N LEU A 355 23.16 14.24 -6.82
CA LEU A 355 22.13 13.56 -6.02
C LEU A 355 21.87 12.11 -6.43
N LYS A 356 22.61 11.57 -7.41
CA LYS A 356 22.70 10.11 -7.65
C LYS A 356 23.80 9.47 -6.82
N GLY A 357 24.67 10.28 -6.21
CA GLY A 357 25.85 9.86 -5.45
C GLY A 357 27.12 9.77 -6.30
N ALA A 358 27.06 10.17 -7.57
CA ALA A 358 28.24 10.18 -8.45
C ALA A 358 29.11 11.39 -8.20
N THR A 359 30.42 11.23 -8.38
CA THR A 359 31.41 12.29 -8.25
C THR A 359 32.40 12.24 -9.41
N PRO A 360 32.88 13.37 -9.91
CA PRO A 360 34.02 13.37 -10.83
C PRO A 360 35.31 12.99 -10.09
N GLY A 361 36.17 12.23 -10.74
CA GLY A 361 37.48 11.84 -10.20
C GLY A 361 37.46 10.55 -9.38
N ASN A 362 38.47 10.42 -8.48
CA ASN A 362 38.72 9.17 -7.74
C ASN A 362 38.08 9.10 -6.34
N ALA A 363 37.24 10.08 -5.99
CA ALA A 363 36.53 10.03 -4.70
C ALA A 363 35.52 8.91 -4.69
N PRO A 364 35.23 8.29 -3.53
CA PRO A 364 34.22 7.22 -3.43
C PRO A 364 32.84 7.76 -3.76
N VAL A 365 32.04 6.97 -4.47
CA VAL A 365 30.64 7.29 -4.73
C VAL A 365 29.82 7.20 -3.44
N LEU A 366 28.83 8.07 -3.27
CA LEU A 366 27.86 7.93 -2.21
C LEU A 366 26.85 6.83 -2.62
N VAL A 367 26.82 5.77 -1.85
CA VAL A 367 25.93 4.65 -2.13
C VAL A 367 24.52 5.01 -1.66
N PRO A 368 23.52 5.12 -2.57
CA PRO A 368 22.14 5.34 -2.18
C PRO A 368 21.62 4.18 -1.35
N ILE A 369 20.82 4.49 -0.34
CA ILE A 369 20.10 3.51 0.47
C ILE A 369 18.59 3.70 0.34
N ASN A 370 17.83 2.62 0.54
CA ASN A 370 16.39 2.71 0.56
C ASN A 370 15.94 3.55 1.76
N ALA A 371 15.11 4.54 1.49
CA ALA A 371 14.49 5.40 2.48
C ALA A 371 13.07 5.75 2.01
N TYR A 372 12.14 5.78 2.94
CA TYR A 372 10.72 5.78 2.61
C TYR A 372 10.00 6.94 3.29
N GLN A 373 9.25 7.73 2.54
CA GLN A 373 8.33 8.69 3.13
C GLN A 373 7.01 7.98 3.45
N GLU A 374 6.64 7.95 4.71
CA GLU A 374 5.42 7.31 5.19
C GLU A 374 4.68 8.19 6.20
N PHE A 375 3.44 7.82 6.50
CA PHE A 375 2.79 8.29 7.72
C PHE A 375 3.37 7.59 8.95
N TRP A 376 3.50 8.30 10.05
CA TRP A 376 4.08 7.77 11.29
C TRP A 376 3.35 6.52 11.81
N HIS A 377 2.00 6.47 11.73
CA HIS A 377 1.25 5.28 12.15
C HIS A 377 1.68 4.03 11.36
N SER A 378 1.89 4.16 10.04
CA SER A 378 2.34 3.06 9.19
C SER A 378 3.75 2.61 9.59
N TRP A 379 4.70 3.54 9.61
CA TRP A 379 6.08 3.21 9.92
C TRP A 379 6.23 2.50 11.25
N ARG A 380 5.67 3.05 12.34
CA ARG A 380 5.78 2.45 13.69
C ARG A 380 5.08 1.10 13.82
N THR A 381 4.00 0.87 13.05
CA THR A 381 3.26 -0.40 13.07
C THR A 381 4.08 -1.52 12.44
N PHE A 382 4.71 -1.26 11.29
CA PHE A 382 5.45 -2.29 10.56
C PHE A 382 6.94 -2.36 10.93
N HIS A 383 7.41 -1.43 11.75
CA HIS A 383 8.75 -1.44 12.33
C HIS A 383 8.68 -1.28 13.85
N PRO A 384 8.17 -2.31 14.57
CA PRO A 384 8.09 -2.26 16.03
C PRO A 384 9.47 -2.07 16.63
N GLY A 385 9.58 -1.17 17.61
CA GLY A 385 10.86 -0.81 18.22
C GLY A 385 11.72 0.14 17.37
N THR A 386 11.15 0.77 16.33
CA THR A 386 11.84 1.82 15.57
C THR A 386 12.30 2.95 16.48
N ALA A 387 13.56 3.39 16.33
CA ALA A 387 14.05 4.59 16.99
C ALA A 387 13.50 5.85 16.31
N ARG A 388 13.41 6.94 17.06
CA ARG A 388 13.18 8.30 16.50
C ARG A 388 14.51 9.06 16.48
N TYR A 389 14.68 9.89 15.48
CA TYR A 389 15.75 10.88 15.48
C TYR A 389 15.31 12.09 16.33
N GLU A 390 16.00 12.35 17.43
CA GLU A 390 15.74 13.42 18.40
C GLU A 390 16.68 14.61 18.20
#